data_edfcad7ed5042013cfd3fe988fe8dfda
#
_entry.id   edfcad7ed5042013cfd3fe988fe8dfda
#
_cell.length_a   1.000
_cell.length_b   1.000
_cell.length_c   1.000
_cell.angle_alpha   90.00
_cell.angle_beta   90.00
_cell.angle_gamma   90.00
#
_symmetry.space_group_name_H-M   'P 1'
#
loop_
_entity.id
_entity.type
_entity.pdbx_description
1 polymer ?
#
loop_
_entity_poly.entity_id
_entity_poly.type
_entity_poly.pdbx_seq_one_letter_code
_entity_poly.pdbx_strand_id
1 'polypeptide(L)'
;MCRLLGYATSGRNLSLQDVLGTRVAEQYRRQSMIHNDGWGCALISEPEVTRHVADGGARTPETATRIYKSTVAARFDQIYQVVSRQGARGAIYHLRLASSGLPLIIENQQPFFCDDLSFMHNGDISSAVDGRNIVSNKDFPVDREILAATGGRSDSAIYFALILERVRRGCTLADAVSQAVGQLRAEYPLCSFNCMLQSADELVVLRSCARTEVSKRVTDLYASYGMEQYAHDYRVIRYRKLSAGGVVAASSGFDQPEEYGWAELPNDTMIVASNRTGEFRLRSL
;
A
#
# COMPACT_ATOMS: atom_id res chain seq x y z
N MET A 1 5.71 -7.42 -9.36
CA MET A 1 5.49 -6.02 -8.85
C MET A 1 4.01 -5.72 -8.84
N CYS A 2 3.55 -4.96 -7.85
CA CYS A 2 2.15 -4.88 -7.41
C CYS A 2 1.47 -3.56 -7.80
N ARG A 3 0.17 -3.39 -7.49
CA ARG A 3 -0.53 -2.10 -7.55
C ARG A 3 -0.96 -1.68 -6.15
N LEU A 4 -0.68 -0.44 -5.83
CA LEU A 4 -1.00 0.19 -4.57
C LEU A 4 -2.09 1.22 -4.79
N LEU A 5 -3.05 1.30 -3.88
CA LEU A 5 -4.01 2.38 -3.77
C LEU A 5 -4.27 2.64 -2.30
N GLY A 6 -4.26 3.89 -1.89
CA GLY A 6 -4.61 4.29 -0.53
C GLY A 6 -5.33 5.62 -0.49
N TYR A 7 -6.20 5.80 0.49
CA TYR A 7 -6.86 7.08 0.73
C TYR A 7 -7.01 7.38 2.21
N ALA A 8 -7.03 8.66 2.52
CA ALA A 8 -7.40 9.23 3.79
C ALA A 8 -8.52 10.26 3.56
N THR A 9 -9.59 10.17 4.30
CA THR A 9 -10.72 11.11 4.22
C THR A 9 -10.70 12.09 5.39
N SER A 10 -11.64 13.04 5.40
CA SER A 10 -11.83 13.96 6.52
C SER A 10 -12.70 13.34 7.64
N GLY A 11 -12.33 12.14 8.11
CA GLY A 11 -13.10 11.41 9.13
C GLY A 11 -14.38 10.73 8.61
N ARG A 12 -14.69 10.86 7.31
CA ARG A 12 -15.90 10.27 6.71
C ARG A 12 -15.62 8.85 6.24
N ASN A 13 -16.54 7.93 6.50
CA ASN A 13 -16.48 6.59 5.95
C ASN A 13 -16.92 6.60 4.48
N LEU A 14 -15.95 6.51 3.56
CA LEU A 14 -16.18 6.43 2.12
C LEU A 14 -15.72 5.07 1.61
N SER A 15 -16.50 4.48 0.69
CA SER A 15 -16.10 3.28 -0.02
C SER A 15 -15.09 3.60 -1.13
N LEU A 16 -14.43 2.58 -1.68
CA LEU A 16 -13.55 2.76 -2.84
C LEU A 16 -14.31 3.38 -4.03
N GLN A 17 -15.60 3.04 -4.18
CA GLN A 17 -16.44 3.60 -5.24
C GLN A 17 -16.82 5.07 -5.00
N ASP A 18 -17.01 5.48 -3.73
CA ASP A 18 -17.23 6.88 -3.39
C ASP A 18 -15.98 7.73 -3.66
N VAL A 19 -14.80 7.16 -3.40
CA VAL A 19 -13.50 7.85 -3.57
C VAL A 19 -13.13 7.99 -5.05
N LEU A 20 -13.30 6.96 -5.86
CA LEU A 20 -12.84 6.91 -7.25
C LEU A 20 -13.96 7.17 -8.28
N GLY A 21 -15.21 6.92 -7.92
CA GLY A 21 -16.30 6.68 -8.85
C GLY A 21 -16.33 5.23 -9.34
N THR A 22 -17.53 4.71 -9.61
CA THR A 22 -17.75 3.28 -9.96
C THR A 22 -16.91 2.83 -11.15
N ARG A 23 -16.82 3.64 -12.23
CA ARG A 23 -16.06 3.31 -13.44
C ARG A 23 -14.56 3.15 -13.13
N VAL A 24 -13.97 4.09 -12.41
CA VAL A 24 -12.53 4.08 -12.11
C VAL A 24 -12.18 3.00 -11.08
N ALA A 25 -13.04 2.75 -10.09
CA ALA A 25 -12.88 1.63 -9.16
C ALA A 25 -12.89 0.27 -9.89
N GLU A 26 -13.72 0.13 -10.93
CA GLU A 26 -13.70 -1.07 -11.77
C GLU A 26 -12.44 -1.17 -12.63
N GLN A 27 -11.93 -0.06 -13.17
CA GLN A 27 -10.64 -0.04 -13.88
C GLN A 27 -9.50 -0.47 -12.95
N TYR A 28 -9.48 -0.01 -11.68
CA TYR A 28 -8.51 -0.48 -10.70
C TYR A 28 -8.62 -2.00 -10.48
N ARG A 29 -9.84 -2.53 -10.30
CA ARG A 29 -10.08 -3.97 -10.14
C ARG A 29 -9.60 -4.76 -11.38
N ARG A 30 -9.82 -4.25 -12.58
CA ARG A 30 -9.38 -4.89 -13.85
C ARG A 30 -7.88 -5.06 -13.96
N GLN A 31 -7.07 -4.27 -13.26
CA GLN A 31 -5.62 -4.49 -13.23
C GLN A 31 -5.25 -5.87 -12.68
N SER A 32 -6.15 -6.54 -11.94
CA SER A 32 -5.97 -7.93 -11.53
C SER A 32 -5.96 -8.93 -12.71
N MET A 33 -6.14 -8.48 -13.96
CA MET A 33 -5.82 -9.29 -15.16
C MET A 33 -4.32 -9.56 -15.24
N ILE A 34 -3.49 -8.57 -14.92
CA ILE A 34 -2.03 -8.66 -14.87
C ILE A 34 -1.56 -9.03 -13.46
N HIS A 35 -2.08 -8.34 -12.44
CA HIS A 35 -1.71 -8.51 -11.02
C HIS A 35 -2.63 -9.57 -10.38
N ASN A 36 -2.47 -10.81 -10.82
CA ASN A 36 -3.43 -11.90 -10.63
C ASN A 36 -3.12 -12.86 -9.49
N ASP A 37 -2.06 -12.59 -8.71
CA ASP A 37 -1.58 -13.45 -7.63
C ASP A 37 -2.25 -13.17 -6.27
N GLY A 38 -3.42 -12.51 -6.32
CA GLY A 38 -4.23 -12.18 -5.17
C GLY A 38 -4.33 -10.69 -4.89
N TRP A 39 -5.01 -10.37 -3.80
CA TRP A 39 -5.24 -9.01 -3.34
C TRP A 39 -5.31 -8.94 -1.81
N GLY A 40 -5.30 -7.73 -1.28
CA GLY A 40 -5.66 -7.47 0.10
C GLY A 40 -5.95 -6.00 0.33
N CYS A 41 -6.57 -5.72 1.46
CA CYS A 41 -6.82 -4.35 1.91
C CYS A 41 -6.85 -4.26 3.42
N ALA A 42 -6.62 -3.03 3.91
CA ALA A 42 -6.82 -2.63 5.29
C ALA A 42 -7.75 -1.42 5.32
N LEU A 43 -8.85 -1.54 6.06
CA LEU A 43 -9.87 -0.52 6.19
C LEU A 43 -9.89 0.00 7.63
N ILE A 44 -9.75 1.32 7.81
CA ILE A 44 -9.92 2.00 9.08
C ILE A 44 -11.35 2.52 9.16
N SER A 45 -12.12 1.98 10.08
CA SER A 45 -13.48 2.46 10.34
C SER A 45 -13.67 2.60 11.84
N GLU A 46 -14.55 3.53 12.23
CA GLU A 46 -15.05 3.51 13.60
C GLU A 46 -15.90 2.26 13.79
N PRO A 47 -15.81 1.58 14.94
CA PRO A 47 -16.72 0.49 15.24
C PRO A 47 -18.14 1.03 15.20
N GLU A 48 -19.05 0.31 14.57
CA GLU A 48 -20.48 0.56 14.75
C GLU A 48 -20.76 0.45 16.25
N VAL A 49 -21.28 1.53 16.85
CA VAL A 49 -21.75 1.52 18.22
C VAL A 49 -23.00 0.64 18.24
N THR A 50 -22.82 -0.65 18.34
CA THR A 50 -23.90 -1.55 18.77
C THR A 50 -24.22 -1.16 20.20
N ARG A 51 -25.31 -0.38 20.38
CA ARG A 51 -25.87 -0.06 21.68
C ARG A 51 -26.44 -1.33 22.31
N HIS A 52 -25.58 -2.18 22.84
CA HIS A 52 -25.95 -3.10 23.89
C HIS A 52 -25.72 -2.36 25.22
N VAL A 53 -26.73 -1.60 25.62
CA VAL A 53 -26.82 -1.03 26.97
C VAL A 53 -27.14 -2.19 27.92
N ALA A 54 -26.10 -2.80 28.45
CA ALA A 54 -26.16 -3.51 29.71
C ALA A 54 -24.80 -3.34 30.36
N ASP A 55 -24.76 -2.56 31.40
CA ASP A 55 -23.66 -2.17 32.27
C ASP A 55 -22.93 -0.86 31.91
N GLY A 56 -23.24 0.15 32.71
CA GLY A 56 -22.83 1.51 32.84
C GLY A 56 -21.35 1.95 32.69
N GLY A 57 -20.62 1.44 31.70
CA GLY A 57 -19.30 1.91 31.34
C GLY A 57 -19.28 2.43 29.90
N ALA A 58 -19.14 3.75 29.74
CA ALA A 58 -18.86 4.35 28.43
C ALA A 58 -17.49 3.87 27.94
N ARG A 59 -17.45 2.81 27.11
CA ARG A 59 -16.26 2.48 26.33
C ARG A 59 -16.20 3.47 25.17
N THR A 60 -15.09 4.21 25.07
CA THR A 60 -14.72 4.91 23.85
C THR A 60 -14.65 3.90 22.71
N PRO A 61 -15.30 4.15 21.56
CA PRO A 61 -15.24 3.24 20.44
C PRO A 61 -13.76 3.11 20.00
N GLU A 62 -13.18 1.91 20.13
CA GLU A 62 -11.87 1.61 19.58
C GLU A 62 -11.96 1.63 18.06
N THR A 63 -11.10 2.41 17.42
CA THR A 63 -10.95 2.38 15.97
C THR A 63 -10.45 1.02 15.55
N ALA A 64 -11.24 0.30 14.76
CA ALA A 64 -10.89 -1.03 14.32
C ALA A 64 -10.26 -1.00 12.91
N THR A 65 -9.09 -1.63 12.78
CA THR A 65 -8.52 -1.98 11.48
C THR A 65 -9.07 -3.33 11.03
N ARG A 66 -9.74 -3.35 9.87
CA ARG A 66 -10.22 -4.60 9.26
C ARG A 66 -9.30 -4.97 8.11
N ILE A 67 -8.73 -6.19 8.19
CA ILE A 67 -7.79 -6.71 7.19
C ILE A 67 -8.47 -7.82 6.39
N TYR A 68 -8.38 -7.73 5.07
CA TYR A 68 -8.84 -8.75 4.14
C TYR A 68 -7.69 -9.13 3.21
N LYS A 69 -7.51 -10.42 2.97
CA LYS A 69 -6.48 -10.95 2.07
C LYS A 69 -7.03 -12.16 1.32
N SER A 70 -6.61 -12.32 0.08
CA SER A 70 -6.98 -13.46 -0.75
C SER A 70 -5.87 -13.77 -1.75
N THR A 71 -5.64 -15.05 -2.05
CA THR A 71 -4.77 -15.49 -3.14
C THR A 71 -5.50 -15.58 -4.47
N VAL A 72 -6.82 -15.35 -4.49
CA VAL A 72 -7.63 -15.28 -5.70
C VAL A 72 -7.50 -13.88 -6.29
N ALA A 73 -7.41 -13.77 -7.62
CA ALA A 73 -7.37 -12.47 -8.30
C ALA A 73 -8.64 -11.66 -8.03
N ALA A 74 -8.52 -10.36 -7.75
CA ALA A 74 -9.63 -9.49 -7.37
C ALA A 74 -10.81 -9.50 -8.37
N ARG A 75 -10.55 -9.73 -9.67
CA ARG A 75 -11.60 -9.81 -10.71
C ARG A 75 -12.53 -11.04 -10.54
N PHE A 76 -12.05 -12.09 -9.89
CA PHE A 76 -12.81 -13.33 -9.66
C PHE A 76 -13.31 -13.48 -8.23
N ASP A 77 -12.85 -12.63 -7.31
CA ASP A 77 -13.17 -12.74 -5.89
C ASP A 77 -14.40 -11.89 -5.55
N GLN A 78 -15.48 -12.57 -5.15
CA GLN A 78 -16.71 -11.89 -4.71
C GLN A 78 -16.50 -11.11 -3.40
N ILE A 79 -15.57 -11.56 -2.54
CA ILE A 79 -15.24 -10.86 -1.29
C ILE A 79 -14.65 -9.48 -1.62
N TYR A 80 -13.80 -9.38 -2.65
CA TYR A 80 -13.29 -8.07 -3.09
C TYR A 80 -14.42 -7.09 -3.44
N GLN A 81 -15.46 -7.57 -4.12
CA GLN A 81 -16.59 -6.73 -4.52
C GLN A 81 -17.40 -6.22 -3.32
N VAL A 82 -17.57 -7.07 -2.29
CA VAL A 82 -18.24 -6.69 -1.05
C VAL A 82 -17.39 -5.70 -0.27
N VAL A 83 -16.11 -6.00 -0.09
CA VAL A 83 -15.18 -5.19 0.71
C VAL A 83 -14.92 -3.83 0.08
N SER A 84 -14.81 -3.73 -1.25
CA SER A 84 -14.61 -2.46 -1.95
C SER A 84 -15.78 -1.47 -1.84
N ARG A 85 -16.95 -1.94 -1.37
CA ARG A 85 -18.13 -1.11 -1.09
C ARG A 85 -18.26 -0.75 0.39
N GLN A 86 -17.42 -1.29 1.26
CA GLN A 86 -17.43 -0.92 2.68
C GLN A 86 -16.83 0.47 2.86
N GLY A 87 -17.49 1.28 3.68
CA GLY A 87 -16.99 2.60 4.04
C GLY A 87 -15.82 2.52 5.02
N ALA A 88 -14.82 3.38 4.80
CA ALA A 88 -13.67 3.56 5.68
C ALA A 88 -13.20 5.01 5.62
N ARG A 89 -12.71 5.55 6.73
CA ARG A 89 -12.10 6.89 6.77
C ARG A 89 -10.67 6.91 6.26
N GLY A 90 -10.02 5.75 6.27
CA GLY A 90 -8.73 5.50 5.66
C GLY A 90 -8.67 4.06 5.15
N ALA A 91 -8.08 3.84 4.00
CA ALA A 91 -7.93 2.51 3.44
C ALA A 91 -6.69 2.39 2.56
N ILE A 92 -6.12 1.18 2.52
CA ILE A 92 -5.11 0.79 1.55
C ILE A 92 -5.53 -0.51 0.87
N TYR A 93 -5.33 -0.58 -0.46
CA TYR A 93 -5.65 -1.72 -1.33
C TYR A 93 -4.43 -2.15 -2.12
N HIS A 94 -4.21 -3.44 -2.21
CA HIS A 94 -3.09 -4.07 -2.89
C HIS A 94 -3.56 -5.09 -3.91
N LEU A 95 -3.05 -5.01 -5.15
CA LEU A 95 -3.18 -6.09 -6.14
C LEU A 95 -1.80 -6.68 -6.38
N ARG A 96 -1.66 -7.99 -6.20
CA ARG A 96 -0.36 -8.66 -6.21
C ARG A 96 0.02 -9.18 -7.58
N LEU A 97 1.26 -8.91 -7.96
CA LEU A 97 2.01 -9.68 -8.94
C LEU A 97 3.32 -10.10 -8.27
N ALA A 98 3.42 -11.37 -7.91
CA ALA A 98 4.55 -11.90 -7.16
C ALA A 98 5.85 -11.82 -7.97
N SER A 99 6.96 -11.51 -7.30
CA SER A 99 8.29 -11.69 -7.89
C SER A 99 8.58 -13.17 -8.07
N SER A 100 9.37 -13.51 -9.09
CA SER A 100 9.72 -14.91 -9.41
C SER A 100 10.33 -15.60 -8.18
N GLY A 101 9.83 -16.79 -7.83
CA GLY A 101 10.33 -17.60 -6.73
C GLY A 101 9.71 -17.32 -5.35
N LEU A 102 8.87 -16.31 -5.20
CA LEU A 102 8.13 -16.11 -3.95
C LEU A 102 6.87 -16.98 -3.90
N PRO A 103 6.61 -17.69 -2.80
CA PRO A 103 5.44 -18.55 -2.68
C PRO A 103 4.14 -17.73 -2.66
N LEU A 104 3.11 -18.26 -3.36
CA LEU A 104 1.77 -17.68 -3.40
C LEU A 104 0.95 -18.16 -2.19
N ILE A 105 1.35 -17.70 -1.01
CA ILE A 105 0.70 -18.02 0.27
C ILE A 105 0.08 -16.76 0.87
N ILE A 106 -0.90 -16.97 1.75
CA ILE A 106 -1.65 -15.87 2.36
C ILE A 106 -0.78 -14.97 3.25
N GLU A 107 0.26 -15.53 3.86
CA GLU A 107 1.22 -14.81 4.71
C GLU A 107 2.02 -13.77 3.92
N ASN A 108 2.22 -14.00 2.62
CA ASN A 108 2.91 -13.07 1.72
C ASN A 108 1.95 -12.11 1.01
N GLN A 109 0.64 -12.22 1.25
CA GLN A 109 -0.32 -11.21 0.75
C GLN A 109 -0.23 -9.93 1.60
N GLN A 110 -0.22 -8.82 0.91
CA GLN A 110 -0.21 -7.50 1.54
C GLN A 110 -1.63 -6.91 1.55
N PRO A 111 -1.94 -6.00 2.50
CA PRO A 111 -1.03 -5.42 3.49
C PRO A 111 -0.60 -6.39 4.59
N PHE A 112 0.66 -6.29 5.04
CA PHE A 112 1.07 -6.86 6.31
C PHE A 112 0.43 -6.06 7.44
N PHE A 113 0.22 -6.70 8.60
CA PHE A 113 -0.38 -6.04 9.77
C PHE A 113 0.34 -6.46 11.03
N CYS A 114 0.84 -5.48 11.78
CA CYS A 114 1.50 -5.66 13.07
C CYS A 114 1.47 -4.34 13.84
N ASP A 115 1.32 -4.37 15.17
CA ASP A 115 1.31 -3.19 16.05
C ASP A 115 0.32 -2.10 15.56
N ASP A 116 -0.89 -2.50 15.15
CA ASP A 116 -1.93 -1.62 14.58
C ASP A 116 -1.51 -0.83 13.33
N LEU A 117 -0.42 -1.25 12.69
CA LEU A 117 0.05 -0.71 11.42
C LEU A 117 -0.20 -1.68 10.27
N SER A 118 -0.68 -1.14 9.16
CA SER A 118 -0.85 -1.86 7.89
C SER A 118 0.16 -1.36 6.89
N PHE A 119 0.86 -2.27 6.21
CA PHE A 119 1.95 -1.93 5.29
C PHE A 119 1.85 -2.68 3.97
N MET A 120 2.08 -1.97 2.87
CA MET A 120 2.24 -2.56 1.55
C MET A 120 3.35 -1.89 0.74
N HIS A 121 4.01 -2.67 -0.11
CA HIS A 121 5.17 -2.29 -0.89
C HIS A 121 5.04 -2.73 -2.35
N ASN A 122 5.43 -1.87 -3.27
CA ASN A 122 5.56 -2.18 -4.69
C ASN A 122 7.02 -2.04 -5.12
N GLY A 123 7.74 -3.12 -5.02
CA GLY A 123 9.15 -3.22 -5.39
C GLY A 123 9.65 -4.64 -5.32
N ASP A 124 10.93 -4.78 -5.59
CA ASP A 124 11.73 -5.98 -5.42
C ASP A 124 13.09 -5.52 -4.88
N ILE A 125 13.45 -5.98 -3.68
CA ILE A 125 14.67 -5.55 -3.01
C ILE A 125 15.75 -6.59 -3.29
N SER A 126 16.43 -6.39 -4.42
CA SER A 126 17.48 -7.29 -4.89
C SER A 126 18.78 -6.53 -5.19
N SER A 127 19.89 -7.19 -4.93
CA SER A 127 21.22 -6.67 -5.19
C SER A 127 21.40 -6.35 -6.68
N ALA A 128 21.99 -5.20 -6.97
CA ALA A 128 22.32 -4.79 -8.34
C ALA A 128 23.52 -5.58 -8.92
N VAL A 129 24.32 -6.22 -8.06
CA VAL A 129 25.55 -6.92 -8.44
C VAL A 129 25.26 -8.35 -8.89
N ASP A 130 24.49 -9.10 -8.10
CA ASP A 130 24.25 -10.52 -8.33
C ASP A 130 22.76 -10.89 -8.48
N GLY A 131 21.87 -9.92 -8.40
CA GLY A 131 20.42 -10.09 -8.51
C GLY A 131 19.75 -10.81 -7.33
N ARG A 132 20.51 -11.14 -6.27
CA ARG A 132 19.94 -11.84 -5.11
C ARG A 132 19.01 -10.95 -4.32
N ASN A 133 17.84 -11.49 -4.01
CA ASN A 133 16.88 -10.82 -3.15
C ASN A 133 17.37 -10.75 -1.69
N ILE A 134 17.07 -9.66 -0.98
CA ILE A 134 17.44 -9.42 0.42
C ILE A 134 17.04 -10.57 1.36
N VAL A 135 16.00 -11.33 1.05
CA VAL A 135 15.56 -12.51 1.84
C VAL A 135 16.68 -13.55 1.97
N SER A 136 17.59 -13.64 0.99
CA SER A 136 18.74 -14.53 1.01
C SER A 136 19.94 -13.96 1.79
N ASN A 137 19.96 -12.65 2.07
CA ASN A 137 21.01 -11.99 2.84
C ASN A 137 20.78 -12.20 4.34
N LYS A 138 21.41 -13.22 4.92
CA LYS A 138 21.25 -13.55 6.35
C LYS A 138 21.95 -12.57 7.29
N ASP A 139 22.90 -11.82 6.78
CA ASP A 139 23.68 -10.83 7.52
C ASP A 139 23.05 -9.44 7.52
N PHE A 140 21.97 -9.25 6.71
CA PHE A 140 21.26 -7.97 6.71
C PHE A 140 20.67 -7.68 8.09
N PRO A 141 20.99 -6.49 8.68
CA PRO A 141 20.61 -6.16 10.05
C PRO A 141 19.09 -5.85 10.15
N VAL A 142 18.35 -6.83 10.60
CA VAL A 142 16.93 -6.74 10.91
C VAL A 142 16.63 -7.54 12.17
N ASP A 143 15.82 -6.99 13.06
CA ASP A 143 15.33 -7.71 14.23
C ASP A 143 14.48 -8.91 13.82
N ARG A 144 14.90 -10.11 14.18
CA ARG A 144 14.29 -11.37 13.78
C ARG A 144 12.93 -11.62 14.46
N GLU A 145 12.73 -11.11 15.67
CA GLU A 145 11.47 -11.22 16.40
C GLU A 145 10.43 -10.29 15.76
N ILE A 146 10.84 -9.05 15.46
CA ILE A 146 9.97 -8.10 14.74
C ILE A 146 9.62 -8.63 13.34
N LEU A 147 10.60 -9.17 12.61
CA LEU A 147 10.34 -9.78 11.31
C LEU A 147 9.33 -10.92 11.40
N ALA A 148 9.50 -11.81 12.39
CA ALA A 148 8.56 -12.91 12.63
C ALA A 148 7.14 -12.40 12.95
N ALA A 149 7.03 -11.32 13.73
CA ALA A 149 5.75 -10.70 14.08
C ALA A 149 4.99 -10.14 12.88
N THR A 150 5.67 -9.76 11.78
CA THR A 150 4.99 -9.36 10.54
C THR A 150 4.22 -10.49 9.86
N GLY A 151 4.53 -11.75 10.18
CA GLY A 151 3.99 -12.96 9.57
C GLY A 151 4.45 -13.22 8.14
N GLY A 152 5.11 -12.27 7.50
CA GLY A 152 5.56 -12.38 6.11
C GLY A 152 6.95 -13.01 5.95
N ARG A 153 7.21 -13.55 4.75
CA ARG A 153 8.50 -14.19 4.38
C ARG A 153 9.07 -13.63 3.08
N SER A 154 8.92 -12.32 2.87
CA SER A 154 9.35 -11.63 1.66
C SER A 154 10.26 -10.44 2.00
N ASP A 155 10.86 -9.86 0.98
CA ASP A 155 11.59 -8.60 1.05
C ASP A 155 10.74 -7.45 1.64
N SER A 156 9.47 -7.42 1.26
CA SER A 156 8.52 -6.43 1.79
C SER A 156 8.26 -6.62 3.29
N ALA A 157 8.32 -7.86 3.81
CA ALA A 157 8.22 -8.11 5.25
C ALA A 157 9.47 -7.61 6.00
N ILE A 158 10.66 -7.74 5.41
CA ILE A 158 11.90 -7.17 5.96
C ILE A 158 11.79 -5.64 6.00
N TYR A 159 11.30 -5.02 4.93
CA TYR A 159 11.08 -3.58 4.89
C TYR A 159 10.11 -3.12 5.98
N PHE A 160 9.00 -3.83 6.17
CA PHE A 160 8.05 -3.53 7.22
C PHE A 160 8.65 -3.71 8.62
N ALA A 161 9.43 -4.77 8.85
CA ALA A 161 10.13 -4.98 10.13
C ALA A 161 11.06 -3.82 10.49
N LEU A 162 11.79 -3.28 9.51
CA LEU A 162 12.63 -2.09 9.71
C LEU A 162 11.83 -0.85 10.11
N ILE A 163 10.62 -0.68 9.53
CA ILE A 163 9.73 0.42 9.91
C ILE A 163 9.22 0.22 11.34
N LEU A 164 8.72 -0.98 11.67
CA LEU A 164 8.22 -1.31 13.00
C LEU A 164 9.28 -1.09 14.10
N GLU A 165 10.52 -1.51 13.84
CA GLU A 165 11.64 -1.29 14.77
C GLU A 165 11.79 0.19 15.13
N ARG A 166 11.66 1.09 14.17
CA ARG A 166 11.78 2.54 14.36
C ARG A 166 10.57 3.14 15.06
N VAL A 167 9.36 2.70 14.70
CA VAL A 167 8.14 3.13 15.37
C VAL A 167 8.15 2.71 16.84
N ARG A 168 8.57 1.49 17.16
CA ARG A 168 8.73 1.03 18.56
C ARG A 168 9.74 1.85 19.34
N ARG A 169 10.71 2.49 18.67
CA ARG A 169 11.65 3.45 19.26
C ARG A 169 11.14 4.87 19.34
N GLY A 170 9.87 5.12 18.97
CA GLY A 170 9.22 6.43 19.09
C GLY A 170 9.34 7.33 17.85
N CYS A 171 9.79 6.83 16.71
CA CYS A 171 9.76 7.60 15.47
C CYS A 171 8.31 7.82 15.00
N THR A 172 8.07 8.97 14.36
CA THR A 172 6.82 9.17 13.57
C THR A 172 6.78 8.18 12.40
N LEU A 173 5.60 7.89 11.84
CA LEU A 173 5.48 6.97 10.71
C LEU A 173 6.33 7.43 9.52
N ALA A 174 6.31 8.73 9.22
CA ALA A 174 7.09 9.30 8.12
C ALA A 174 8.61 9.20 8.35
N ASP A 175 9.09 9.44 9.59
CA ASP A 175 10.51 9.29 9.92
C ASP A 175 10.94 7.83 9.89
N ALA A 176 10.10 6.92 10.37
CA ALA A 176 10.36 5.48 10.34
C ALA A 176 10.51 4.96 8.90
N VAL A 177 9.62 5.39 7.98
CA VAL A 177 9.72 5.07 6.55
C VAL A 177 11.01 5.66 5.96
N SER A 178 11.31 6.93 6.22
CA SER A 178 12.51 7.60 5.69
C SER A 178 13.80 6.90 6.12
N GLN A 179 13.94 6.57 7.42
CA GLN A 179 15.11 5.89 7.95
C GLN A 179 15.24 4.45 7.44
N ALA A 180 14.11 3.72 7.30
CA ALA A 180 14.14 2.37 6.75
C ALA A 180 14.59 2.36 5.28
N VAL A 181 14.11 3.32 4.47
CA VAL A 181 14.57 3.50 3.08
C VAL A 181 16.04 3.86 3.04
N GLY A 182 16.51 4.76 3.90
CA GLY A 182 17.92 5.12 3.98
C GLY A 182 18.83 3.89 4.21
N GLN A 183 18.44 3.00 5.15
CA GLN A 183 19.17 1.76 5.42
C GLN A 183 19.12 0.80 4.22
N LEU A 184 17.95 0.58 3.64
CA LEU A 184 17.80 -0.31 2.49
C LEU A 184 18.55 0.22 1.26
N ARG A 185 18.52 1.52 1.00
CA ARG A 185 19.17 2.15 -0.15
C ARG A 185 20.68 2.08 -0.08
N ALA A 186 21.27 2.02 1.12
CA ALA A 186 22.71 1.87 1.31
C ALA A 186 23.26 0.57 0.69
N GLU A 187 22.49 -0.54 0.75
CA GLU A 187 22.89 -1.82 0.18
C GLU A 187 22.18 -2.14 -1.16
N TYR A 188 20.97 -1.60 -1.36
CA TYR A 188 20.10 -1.88 -2.50
C TYR A 188 19.71 -0.59 -3.24
N PRO A 189 20.68 0.19 -3.79
CA PRO A 189 20.46 1.55 -4.28
C PRO A 189 19.55 1.63 -5.52
N LEU A 190 19.43 0.55 -6.30
CA LEU A 190 18.66 0.53 -7.55
C LEU A 190 17.25 -0.06 -7.40
N CYS A 191 16.76 -0.17 -6.16
CA CYS A 191 15.44 -0.75 -5.90
C CYS A 191 14.32 0.30 -5.92
N SER A 192 13.09 -0.19 -5.99
CA SER A 192 11.87 0.60 -5.75
C SER A 192 11.42 0.38 -4.32
N PHE A 193 11.19 1.46 -3.60
CA PHE A 193 10.69 1.47 -2.23
C PHE A 193 9.28 2.10 -2.14
N ASN A 194 8.55 2.15 -3.26
CA ASN A 194 7.19 2.64 -3.28
C ASN A 194 6.33 1.88 -2.27
N CYS A 195 5.80 2.56 -1.27
CA CYS A 195 5.04 1.90 -0.21
C CYS A 195 3.87 2.76 0.30
N MET A 196 2.98 2.10 1.02
CA MET A 196 1.98 2.76 1.83
C MET A 196 1.97 2.12 3.23
N LEU A 197 1.98 2.98 4.24
CA LEU A 197 1.92 2.64 5.65
C LEU A 197 0.73 3.36 6.27
N GLN A 198 -0.12 2.63 7.01
CA GLN A 198 -1.33 3.17 7.60
C GLN A 198 -1.46 2.75 9.05
N SER A 199 -1.75 3.73 9.92
CA SER A 199 -2.29 3.54 11.26
C SER A 199 -3.77 3.93 11.31
N ALA A 200 -4.39 3.83 12.47
CA ALA A 200 -5.74 4.38 12.69
C ALA A 200 -5.85 5.86 12.32
N ASP A 201 -4.80 6.65 12.53
CA ASP A 201 -4.84 8.10 12.46
C ASP A 201 -4.13 8.70 11.24
N GLU A 202 -3.17 7.98 10.65
CA GLU A 202 -2.30 8.53 9.61
C GLU A 202 -2.08 7.54 8.47
N LEU A 203 -2.04 8.07 7.25
CA LEU A 203 -1.61 7.38 6.04
C LEU A 203 -0.32 8.03 5.53
N VAL A 204 0.73 7.24 5.35
CA VAL A 204 1.97 7.63 4.67
C VAL A 204 2.04 6.91 3.32
N VAL A 205 2.19 7.67 2.24
CA VAL A 205 2.42 7.15 0.90
C VAL A 205 3.78 7.62 0.42
N LEU A 206 4.68 6.71 0.09
CA LEU A 206 6.00 7.04 -0.45
C LEU A 206 6.09 6.63 -1.92
N ARG A 207 6.54 7.56 -2.76
CA ARG A 207 7.15 7.25 -4.04
C ARG A 207 8.66 7.40 -3.91
N SER A 208 9.38 6.29 -4.14
CA SER A 208 10.84 6.26 -4.14
C SER A 208 11.31 5.12 -5.04
N CYS A 209 11.84 5.46 -6.20
CA CYS A 209 12.30 4.49 -7.18
C CYS A 209 13.53 5.01 -7.92
N ALA A 210 14.65 4.29 -7.83
CA ALA A 210 15.88 4.65 -8.53
C ALA A 210 15.85 4.31 -10.03
N ARG A 211 15.00 3.37 -10.46
CA ARG A 211 14.86 2.97 -11.87
C ARG A 211 13.70 3.71 -12.50
N THR A 212 13.98 4.61 -13.41
CA THR A 212 12.98 5.35 -14.19
C THR A 212 12.51 4.55 -15.42
N GLU A 213 13.38 3.73 -16.00
CA GLU A 213 13.06 2.95 -17.19
C GLU A 213 12.23 1.71 -16.85
N VAL A 214 11.27 1.43 -17.68
CA VAL A 214 10.44 0.21 -17.61
C VAL A 214 11.02 -0.85 -18.53
N SER A 215 11.24 -2.05 -18.00
CA SER A 215 11.83 -3.14 -18.80
C SER A 215 10.87 -3.61 -19.91
N LYS A 216 11.45 -4.07 -21.03
CA LYS A 216 10.69 -4.65 -22.15
C LYS A 216 9.72 -5.75 -21.70
N ARG A 217 10.13 -6.58 -20.72
CA ARG A 217 9.25 -7.62 -20.14
C ARG A 217 7.95 -7.04 -19.57
N VAL A 218 8.00 -5.87 -18.93
CA VAL A 218 6.80 -5.21 -18.39
C VAL A 218 5.95 -4.63 -19.51
N THR A 219 6.55 -3.96 -20.49
CA THR A 219 5.80 -3.42 -21.63
C THR A 219 5.11 -4.51 -22.42
N ASP A 220 5.81 -5.62 -22.72
CA ASP A 220 5.24 -6.78 -23.43
C ASP A 220 4.09 -7.43 -22.62
N LEU A 221 4.25 -7.53 -21.29
CA LEU A 221 3.20 -8.05 -20.41
C LEU A 221 1.94 -7.17 -20.47
N TYR A 222 2.09 -5.86 -20.38
CA TYR A 222 0.95 -4.95 -20.45
C TYR A 222 0.29 -4.96 -21.84
N ALA A 223 1.08 -5.01 -22.90
CA ALA A 223 0.58 -5.10 -24.27
C ALA A 223 -0.23 -6.39 -24.51
N SER A 224 0.20 -7.53 -23.94
CA SER A 224 -0.53 -8.80 -24.05
C SER A 224 -1.95 -8.77 -23.45
N TYR A 225 -2.24 -7.77 -22.61
CA TYR A 225 -3.56 -7.53 -22.02
C TYR A 225 -4.27 -6.30 -22.61
N GLY A 226 -3.72 -5.65 -23.65
CA GLY A 226 -4.28 -4.42 -24.24
C GLY A 226 -4.24 -3.23 -23.27
N MET A 227 -3.19 -3.15 -22.45
CA MET A 227 -3.00 -2.14 -21.40
C MET A 227 -1.64 -1.41 -21.53
N GLU A 228 -1.04 -1.43 -22.72
CA GLU A 228 0.29 -0.88 -23.02
C GLU A 228 0.43 0.59 -22.66
N GLN A 229 -0.67 1.38 -22.77
CA GLN A 229 -0.69 2.81 -22.41
C GLN A 229 -0.33 3.08 -20.94
N TYR A 230 -0.50 2.08 -20.06
CA TYR A 230 -0.18 2.20 -18.65
C TYR A 230 1.20 1.67 -18.27
N ALA A 231 1.94 1.08 -19.22
CA ALA A 231 3.23 0.46 -18.93
C ALA A 231 4.31 1.51 -18.60
N HIS A 232 4.29 2.67 -19.26
CA HIS A 232 5.30 3.72 -19.06
C HIS A 232 5.33 4.25 -17.62
N ASP A 233 4.17 4.42 -17.02
CA ASP A 233 4.00 4.95 -15.67
C ASP A 233 4.03 3.86 -14.59
N TYR A 234 4.56 2.70 -14.90
CA TYR A 234 4.49 1.49 -14.08
C TYR A 234 4.96 1.67 -12.63
N ARG A 235 5.91 2.57 -12.40
CA ARG A 235 6.46 2.89 -11.07
C ARG A 235 6.02 4.23 -10.52
N VAL A 236 5.16 4.92 -11.24
CA VAL A 236 4.61 6.21 -10.84
C VAL A 236 3.49 5.99 -9.82
N ILE A 237 3.46 6.84 -8.81
CA ILE A 237 2.31 7.04 -7.93
C ILE A 237 1.74 8.41 -8.26
N ARG A 238 0.44 8.49 -8.49
CA ARG A 238 -0.29 9.74 -8.63
C ARG A 238 -1.23 9.93 -7.46
N TYR A 239 -1.57 11.17 -7.17
CA TYR A 239 -2.48 11.51 -6.09
C TYR A 239 -3.47 12.60 -6.52
N ARG A 240 -4.57 12.67 -5.80
CA ARG A 240 -5.63 13.67 -6.02
C ARG A 240 -6.25 14.06 -4.68
N LYS A 241 -6.56 15.36 -4.52
CA LYS A 241 -7.42 15.83 -3.42
C LYS A 241 -8.85 15.31 -3.61
N LEU A 242 -9.49 14.91 -2.53
CA LEU A 242 -10.90 14.56 -2.53
C LEU A 242 -11.76 15.80 -2.32
N SER A 243 -12.86 15.92 -3.06
CA SER A 243 -13.80 17.05 -2.93
C SER A 243 -14.41 17.16 -1.55
N ALA A 244 -14.56 16.03 -0.87
CA ALA A 244 -15.09 15.96 0.52
C ALA A 244 -14.01 16.16 1.60
N GLY A 245 -12.79 16.54 1.21
CA GLY A 245 -11.59 16.60 2.07
C GLY A 245 -10.85 15.28 2.12
N GLY A 246 -9.52 15.37 2.17
CA GLY A 246 -8.63 14.21 2.14
C GLY A 246 -7.87 14.04 0.83
N VAL A 247 -7.26 12.87 0.68
CA VAL A 247 -6.41 12.52 -0.46
C VAL A 247 -6.59 11.06 -0.85
N VAL A 248 -6.50 10.78 -2.14
CA VAL A 248 -6.30 9.43 -2.68
C VAL A 248 -5.00 9.40 -3.45
N ALA A 249 -4.22 8.34 -3.27
CA ALA A 249 -3.00 8.08 -4.02
C ALA A 249 -3.01 6.65 -4.56
N ALA A 250 -2.50 6.46 -5.78
CA ALA A 250 -2.47 5.14 -6.39
C ALA A 250 -1.33 4.99 -7.38
N SER A 251 -0.86 3.75 -7.56
CA SER A 251 -0.05 3.37 -8.72
C SER A 251 -0.83 3.58 -10.01
N SER A 252 -0.13 3.79 -11.11
CA SER A 252 -0.72 3.84 -12.46
C SER A 252 -1.45 2.54 -12.84
N GLY A 253 -2.12 2.55 -13.98
CA GLY A 253 -2.79 1.37 -14.57
C GLY A 253 -4.30 1.54 -14.74
N PHE A 254 -4.81 2.73 -14.45
CA PHE A 254 -6.18 3.18 -14.72
C PHE A 254 -6.19 4.68 -15.03
N ASP A 255 -7.31 5.22 -15.44
CA ASP A 255 -7.42 6.62 -15.85
C ASP A 255 -7.19 7.56 -14.66
N GLN A 256 -6.11 8.34 -14.74
CA GLN A 256 -5.68 9.34 -13.75
C GLN A 256 -5.32 10.66 -14.44
N PRO A 257 -6.27 11.29 -15.19
CA PRO A 257 -5.96 12.49 -15.95
C PRO A 257 -5.89 13.74 -15.06
N GLU A 258 -5.06 14.69 -15.48
CA GLU A 258 -4.81 15.93 -14.74
C GLU A 258 -6.08 16.80 -14.64
N GLU A 259 -6.94 16.77 -15.64
CA GLU A 259 -8.22 17.50 -15.63
C GLU A 259 -9.17 17.07 -14.51
N TYR A 260 -8.99 15.86 -13.95
CA TYR A 260 -9.71 15.40 -12.76
C TYR A 260 -8.90 15.55 -11.47
N GLY A 261 -7.86 16.38 -11.51
CA GLY A 261 -7.06 16.76 -10.35
C GLY A 261 -5.98 15.74 -9.96
N TRP A 262 -5.68 14.74 -10.80
CA TRP A 262 -4.57 13.84 -10.54
C TRP A 262 -3.24 14.52 -10.86
N ALA A 263 -2.30 14.42 -9.93
CA ALA A 263 -0.94 14.90 -10.08
C ALA A 263 0.05 13.77 -9.78
N GLU A 264 1.19 13.80 -10.42
CA GLU A 264 2.28 12.89 -10.14
C GLU A 264 2.91 13.23 -8.78
N LEU A 265 3.06 12.24 -7.90
CA LEU A 265 3.86 12.40 -6.69
C LEU A 265 5.34 12.43 -7.10
N PRO A 266 6.10 13.49 -6.81
CA PRO A 266 7.51 13.53 -7.14
C PRO A 266 8.28 12.34 -6.57
N ASN A 267 9.33 11.91 -7.27
CA ASN A 267 10.19 10.85 -6.73
C ASN A 267 10.84 11.30 -5.42
N ASP A 268 11.10 10.34 -4.53
CA ASP A 268 11.63 10.60 -3.18
C ASP A 268 10.77 11.58 -2.37
N THR A 269 9.46 11.47 -2.54
CA THR A 269 8.48 12.29 -1.83
C THR A 269 7.41 11.41 -1.17
N MET A 270 7.01 11.83 0.03
CA MET A 270 5.92 11.22 0.79
C MET A 270 4.70 12.16 0.84
N ILE A 271 3.51 11.54 0.81
CA ILE A 271 2.28 12.14 1.35
C ILE A 271 2.16 11.67 2.80
N VAL A 272 1.91 12.61 3.70
CA VAL A 272 1.55 12.33 5.10
C VAL A 272 0.17 12.92 5.32
N ALA A 273 -0.83 12.05 5.55
CA ALA A 273 -2.24 12.42 5.58
C ALA A 273 -2.94 11.93 6.86
N SER A 274 -3.78 12.77 7.44
CA SER A 274 -4.59 12.41 8.59
C SER A 274 -5.89 11.70 8.16
N ASN A 275 -6.13 10.51 8.69
CA ASN A 275 -7.39 9.77 8.51
C ASN A 275 -8.55 10.40 9.28
N ARG A 276 -8.29 11.37 10.18
CA ARG A 276 -9.31 12.06 10.99
C ARG A 276 -9.76 13.38 10.37
N THR A 277 -8.80 14.20 9.93
CA THR A 277 -9.10 15.55 9.41
C THR A 277 -9.06 15.62 7.89
N GLY A 278 -8.42 14.67 7.23
CA GLY A 278 -8.17 14.69 5.78
C GLY A 278 -7.08 15.69 5.37
N GLU A 279 -6.48 16.40 6.32
CA GLU A 279 -5.33 17.25 6.03
C GLU A 279 -4.14 16.39 5.58
N PHE A 280 -3.43 16.86 4.58
CA PHE A 280 -2.20 16.20 4.14
C PHE A 280 -1.14 17.20 3.70
N ARG A 281 0.10 16.75 3.77
CA ARG A 281 1.27 17.50 3.28
C ARG A 281 2.19 16.60 2.47
N LEU A 282 2.95 17.21 1.59
CA LEU A 282 4.07 16.57 0.92
C LEU A 282 5.33 16.78 1.75
N ARG A 283 6.18 15.76 1.79
CA ARG A 283 7.46 15.75 2.50
C ARG A 283 8.50 15.02 1.65
N SER A 284 9.65 15.62 1.42
CA SER A 284 10.79 14.93 0.83
C SER A 284 11.34 13.85 1.76
N LEU A 285 11.91 12.81 1.14
CA LEU A 285 12.52 11.67 1.84
C LEU A 285 13.79 12.08 2.59
#